data_6ece1576d00dac23c5a7318c0fdf6c67
#
_entry.id   6ece1576d00dac23c5a7318c0fdf6c67
#
_cell.length_a   1.000
_cell.length_b   1.000
_cell.length_c   1.000
_cell.angle_alpha   90.00
_cell.angle_beta   90.00
_cell.angle_gamma   90.00
#
_symmetry.space_group_name_H-M   'P 1'
#
loop_
_entity.id
_entity.type
_entity.pdbx_description
1 polymer ?
#
loop_
_entity_poly.entity_id
_entity_poly.type
_entity_poly.pdbx_seq_one_letter_code
_entity_poly.pdbx_strand_id
1 'polypeptide(L)'
;MSFFLKLRHWELFLMLVLPTALCWMWRVPFQPLVVASIGLFLLIVLFAWMGSVGIWCNARLPQARRSNVAVFAASMIVPLVYALLYIFVYLPQLQAGGPPEKPPLWLLPMHMISMVSIFYVFWFTASKYKSLLENEDADFLIFSSTFFLMFIFPLGVWIIQPSVNELFHRLTTAESETDAP
;
A
#
# COMPACT_ATOMS: atom_id res chain seq x y z
N MET A 1 11.63 8.76 -3.15
CA MET A 1 11.06 7.39 -3.29
C MET A 1 11.94 6.27 -2.70
N SER A 2 13.26 6.44 -2.57
CA SER A 2 14.16 5.41 -2.02
C SER A 2 14.03 5.16 -0.51
N PHE A 3 13.33 6.01 0.25
CA PHE A 3 13.19 5.88 1.70
C PHE A 3 12.58 4.53 2.10
N PHE A 4 11.39 4.21 1.60
CA PHE A 4 10.71 2.95 1.92
C PHE A 4 11.46 1.70 1.46
N LEU A 5 12.27 1.80 0.40
CA LEU A 5 13.09 0.70 -0.11
C LEU A 5 14.31 0.41 0.78
N LYS A 6 14.72 1.37 1.63
CA LYS A 6 15.86 1.26 2.56
C LYS A 6 15.42 0.95 3.98
N LEU A 7 14.15 1.12 4.33
CA LEU A 7 13.62 0.81 5.66
C LEU A 7 13.82 -0.67 5.97
N ARG A 8 14.22 -0.94 7.21
CA ARG A 8 14.24 -2.31 7.71
C ARG A 8 12.80 -2.80 7.95
N HIS A 9 12.59 -4.10 7.84
CA HIS A 9 11.26 -4.71 8.02
C HIS A 9 10.60 -4.33 9.36
N TRP A 10 11.37 -4.25 10.46
CA TRP A 10 10.84 -3.89 11.77
C TRP A 10 10.46 -2.40 11.88
N GLU A 11 11.15 -1.49 11.16
CA GLU A 11 10.82 -0.06 11.13
C GLU A 11 9.48 0.17 10.44
N LEU A 12 9.29 -0.46 9.28
CA LEU A 12 8.02 -0.43 8.55
C LEU A 12 6.89 -1.10 9.33
N PHE A 13 7.18 -2.24 9.98
CA PHE A 13 6.23 -2.93 10.85
C PHE A 13 5.78 -2.03 12.02
N LEU A 14 6.73 -1.35 12.69
CA LEU A 14 6.40 -0.42 13.76
C LEU A 14 5.53 0.74 13.28
N MET A 15 5.82 1.32 12.12
CA MET A 15 4.98 2.37 11.53
C MET A 15 3.53 1.92 11.32
N LEU A 16 3.33 0.64 10.98
CA LEU A 16 2.01 0.08 10.70
C LEU A 16 1.27 -0.41 11.96
N VAL A 17 1.98 -0.91 12.96
CA VAL A 17 1.38 -1.54 14.15
C VAL A 17 1.34 -0.60 15.35
N LEU A 18 2.38 0.22 15.55
CA LEU A 18 2.54 1.05 16.73
C LEU A 18 1.37 2.03 16.98
N PRO A 19 0.82 2.74 15.97
CA PRO A 19 -0.30 3.66 16.21
C PRO A 19 -1.51 2.97 16.82
N THR A 20 -1.84 1.77 16.30
CA THR A 20 -2.97 0.96 16.79
C THR A 20 -2.68 0.43 18.20
N ALA A 21 -1.47 -0.09 18.43
CA ALA A 21 -1.04 -0.64 19.72
C ALA A 21 -1.02 0.44 20.82
N LEU A 22 -0.53 1.64 20.51
CA LEU A 22 -0.52 2.77 21.45
C LEU A 22 -1.94 3.20 21.85
N CYS A 23 -2.87 3.28 20.89
CA CYS A 23 -4.25 3.61 21.19
C CYS A 23 -4.90 2.57 22.11
N TRP A 24 -4.62 1.30 21.89
CA TRP A 24 -5.12 0.22 22.74
C TRP A 24 -4.50 0.24 24.14
N MET A 25 -3.19 0.45 24.23
CA MET A 25 -2.44 0.48 25.50
C MET A 25 -2.84 1.66 26.40
N TRP A 26 -3.04 2.83 25.83
CA TRP A 26 -3.40 4.03 26.57
C TRP A 26 -4.92 4.16 26.79
N ARG A 27 -5.69 3.13 26.45
CA ARG A 27 -7.15 3.13 26.58
C ARG A 27 -7.79 4.40 26.01
N VAL A 28 -7.19 4.91 24.91
CA VAL A 28 -7.78 6.05 24.22
C VAL A 28 -9.21 5.68 23.86
N PRO A 29 -10.23 6.50 24.25
CA PRO A 29 -11.59 6.20 23.91
C PRO A 29 -11.68 5.96 22.41
N PHE A 30 -12.33 4.88 21.99
CA PHE A 30 -12.55 4.56 20.57
C PHE A 30 -13.52 5.58 19.95
N GLN A 31 -13.10 6.84 19.93
CA GLN A 31 -13.83 7.86 19.20
C GLN A 31 -13.70 7.56 17.70
N PRO A 32 -14.80 7.57 16.97
CA PRO A 32 -14.80 7.24 15.53
C PRO A 32 -13.78 8.04 14.72
N LEU A 33 -13.57 9.31 15.08
CA LEU A 33 -12.58 10.17 14.42
C LEU A 33 -11.13 9.70 14.66
N VAL A 34 -10.80 9.25 15.87
CA VAL A 34 -9.44 8.74 16.19
C VAL A 34 -9.18 7.47 15.40
N VAL A 35 -10.12 6.53 15.41
CA VAL A 35 -10.02 5.26 14.67
C VAL A 35 -9.87 5.52 13.16
N ALA A 36 -10.69 6.43 12.61
CA ALA A 36 -10.64 6.79 11.20
C ALA A 36 -9.31 7.47 10.82
N SER A 37 -8.78 8.35 11.68
CA SER A 37 -7.48 9.01 11.46
C SER A 37 -6.32 8.02 11.47
N ILE A 38 -6.33 7.04 12.38
CA ILE A 38 -5.33 5.96 12.39
C ILE A 38 -5.45 5.13 11.11
N GLY A 39 -6.66 4.75 10.73
CA GLY A 39 -6.90 4.01 9.49
C GLY A 39 -6.37 4.75 8.25
N LEU A 40 -6.60 6.06 8.17
CA LEU A 40 -6.06 6.90 7.09
C LEU A 40 -4.52 6.93 7.11
N PHE A 41 -3.91 7.11 8.29
CA PHE A 41 -2.45 7.07 8.43
C PHE A 41 -1.87 5.73 7.95
N LEU A 42 -2.44 4.61 8.39
CA LEU A 42 -2.02 3.27 7.98
C LEU A 42 -2.16 3.06 6.47
N LEU A 43 -3.24 3.54 5.87
CA LEU A 43 -3.46 3.50 4.43
C LEU A 43 -2.40 4.30 3.67
N ILE A 44 -2.06 5.50 4.16
CA ILE A 44 -1.01 6.35 3.57
C ILE A 44 0.36 5.64 3.63
N VAL A 45 0.74 5.09 4.79
CA VAL A 45 2.03 4.38 4.96
C VAL A 45 2.09 3.15 4.05
N LEU A 46 1.02 2.36 4.02
CA LEU A 46 0.91 1.17 3.19
C LEU A 46 1.05 1.51 1.70
N PHE A 47 0.32 2.53 1.23
CA PHE A 47 0.37 2.96 -0.17
C PHE A 47 1.71 3.60 -0.54
N ALA A 48 2.33 4.36 0.37
CA ALA A 48 3.66 4.90 0.14
C ALA A 48 4.71 3.80 0.00
N TRP A 49 4.62 2.74 0.81
CA TRP A 49 5.47 1.56 0.68
C TRP A 49 5.21 0.82 -0.63
N MET A 50 3.97 0.44 -0.91
CA MET A 50 3.61 -0.28 -2.14
C MET A 50 3.91 0.54 -3.40
N GLY A 51 3.66 1.85 -3.36
CA GLY A 51 3.99 2.77 -4.43
C GLY A 51 5.49 2.82 -4.69
N SER A 52 6.31 2.87 -3.63
CA SER A 52 7.77 2.86 -3.76
C SER A 52 8.26 1.55 -4.39
N VAL A 53 7.78 0.40 -3.92
CA VAL A 53 8.16 -0.91 -4.47
C VAL A 53 7.65 -1.07 -5.89
N GLY A 54 6.36 -0.83 -6.14
CA GLY A 54 5.73 -1.07 -7.44
C GLY A 54 6.30 -0.17 -8.55
N ILE A 55 6.49 1.13 -8.29
CA ILE A 55 7.05 2.06 -9.28
C ILE A 55 8.53 1.75 -9.53
N TRP A 56 9.30 1.47 -8.46
CA TRP A 56 10.71 1.15 -8.58
C TRP A 56 10.94 -0.14 -9.38
N CYS A 57 10.18 -1.20 -9.09
CA CYS A 57 10.25 -2.45 -9.85
C CYS A 57 9.82 -2.25 -11.31
N ASN A 58 8.70 -1.57 -11.55
CA ASN A 58 8.20 -1.31 -12.90
C ASN A 58 9.20 -0.53 -13.76
N ALA A 59 9.92 0.43 -13.18
CA ALA A 59 10.92 1.23 -13.90
C ALA A 59 12.15 0.40 -14.36
N ARG A 60 12.46 -0.69 -13.64
CA ARG A 60 13.62 -1.56 -13.94
C ARG A 60 13.28 -2.73 -14.87
N LEU A 61 12.01 -3.00 -15.09
CA LEU A 61 11.62 -4.03 -16.07
C LEU A 61 11.91 -3.59 -17.50
N PRO A 62 12.17 -4.53 -18.43
CA PRO A 62 12.19 -4.26 -19.86
C PRO A 62 10.91 -3.56 -20.33
N GLN A 63 11.01 -2.70 -21.34
CA GLN A 63 9.89 -1.86 -21.80
C GLN A 63 8.64 -2.68 -22.14
N ALA A 64 8.79 -3.87 -22.70
CA ALA A 64 7.68 -4.78 -23.04
C ALA A 64 6.87 -5.24 -21.81
N ARG A 65 7.49 -5.27 -20.63
CA ARG A 65 6.87 -5.71 -19.35
C ARG A 65 6.42 -4.55 -18.46
N ARG A 66 6.71 -3.30 -18.85
CA ARG A 66 6.28 -2.13 -18.08
C ARG A 66 4.79 -1.92 -18.22
N SER A 67 4.15 -1.57 -17.11
CA SER A 67 2.73 -1.19 -17.09
C SER A 67 2.58 0.31 -16.87
N ASN A 68 1.40 0.82 -17.19
CA ASN A 68 1.09 2.24 -17.05
C ASN A 68 1.03 2.66 -15.56
N VAL A 69 2.00 3.48 -15.16
CA VAL A 69 2.11 4.01 -13.78
C VAL A 69 0.98 4.99 -13.46
N ALA A 70 0.38 5.67 -14.45
CA ALA A 70 -0.70 6.61 -14.18
C ALA A 70 -1.96 5.90 -13.66
N VAL A 71 -2.30 4.72 -14.22
CA VAL A 71 -3.41 3.91 -13.73
C VAL A 71 -3.14 3.43 -12.30
N PHE A 72 -1.92 3.00 -12.03
CA PHE A 72 -1.50 2.59 -10.69
C PHE A 72 -1.59 3.75 -9.67
N ALA A 73 -1.09 4.94 -10.03
CA ALA A 73 -1.17 6.13 -9.18
C ALA A 73 -2.63 6.55 -8.93
N ALA A 74 -3.48 6.55 -9.96
CA ALA A 74 -4.90 6.82 -9.82
C ALA A 74 -5.56 5.83 -8.84
N SER A 75 -5.21 4.54 -8.94
CA SER A 75 -5.74 3.50 -8.03
C SER A 75 -5.29 3.67 -6.58
N MET A 76 -4.18 4.34 -6.31
CA MET A 76 -3.79 4.72 -4.93
C MET A 76 -4.56 5.96 -4.44
N ILE A 77 -4.85 6.92 -5.33
CA ILE A 77 -5.53 8.16 -4.97
C ILE A 77 -7.00 7.91 -4.62
N VAL A 78 -7.70 7.06 -5.37
CA VAL A 78 -9.14 6.80 -5.18
C VAL A 78 -9.50 6.38 -3.75
N PRO A 79 -8.85 5.38 -3.12
CA PRO A 79 -9.16 4.99 -1.74
C PRO A 79 -8.81 6.09 -0.72
N LEU A 80 -7.78 6.90 -0.97
CA LEU A 80 -7.41 8.02 -0.10
C LEU A 80 -8.50 9.12 -0.15
N VAL A 81 -8.98 9.47 -1.34
CA VAL A 81 -10.09 10.43 -1.52
C VAL A 81 -11.35 9.90 -0.84
N TYR A 82 -11.66 8.60 -1.04
CA TYR A 82 -12.80 7.98 -0.36
C TYR A 82 -12.66 8.05 1.18
N ALA A 83 -11.50 7.73 1.74
CA ALA A 83 -11.25 7.80 3.17
C ALA A 83 -11.40 9.23 3.71
N LEU A 84 -10.90 10.24 2.98
CA LEU A 84 -11.08 11.66 3.34
C LEU A 84 -12.55 12.07 3.29
N LEU A 85 -13.29 11.72 2.25
CA LEU A 85 -14.72 11.99 2.17
C LEU A 85 -15.49 11.30 3.30
N TYR A 86 -15.14 10.07 3.62
CA TYR A 86 -15.73 9.35 4.74
C TYR A 86 -15.51 10.07 6.07
N ILE A 87 -14.25 10.48 6.35
CA ILE A 87 -13.86 11.11 7.62
C ILE A 87 -14.45 12.51 7.76
N PHE A 88 -14.37 13.33 6.71
CA PHE A 88 -14.73 14.75 6.82
C PHE A 88 -16.17 15.07 6.44
N VAL A 89 -16.82 14.22 5.66
CA VAL A 89 -18.21 14.47 5.21
C VAL A 89 -19.20 13.54 5.89
N TYR A 90 -18.96 12.25 5.89
CA TYR A 90 -19.92 11.26 6.37
C TYR A 90 -19.87 11.05 7.89
N LEU A 91 -18.66 10.91 8.46
CA LEU A 91 -18.49 10.62 9.89
C LEU A 91 -19.07 11.71 10.81
N PRO A 92 -18.92 13.04 10.54
CA PRO A 92 -19.56 14.07 11.35
C PRO A 92 -21.08 14.02 11.33
N GLN A 93 -21.68 13.64 10.20
CA GLN A 93 -23.14 13.49 10.09
C GLN A 93 -23.66 12.35 10.97
N LEU A 94 -22.91 11.25 11.08
CA LEU A 94 -23.23 10.15 12.00
C LEU A 94 -23.16 10.57 13.47
N GLN A 95 -22.23 11.47 13.81
CA GLN A 95 -22.05 11.94 15.19
C GLN A 95 -23.09 12.99 15.60
N ALA A 96 -23.55 13.81 14.68
CA ALA A 96 -24.44 14.95 14.97
C ALA A 96 -25.91 14.55 15.18
N GLY A 97 -26.41 13.49 14.54
CA GLY A 97 -27.82 13.14 14.56
C GLY A 97 -28.16 11.66 14.60
N GLY A 98 -27.15 10.81 14.80
CA GLY A 98 -27.30 9.36 14.62
C GLY A 98 -27.20 8.94 13.16
N PRO A 99 -27.26 7.61 12.89
CA PRO A 99 -27.15 7.12 11.52
C PRO A 99 -28.30 7.69 10.67
N PRO A 100 -27.98 8.26 9.48
CA PRO A 100 -29.02 8.71 8.58
C PRO A 100 -29.92 7.52 8.22
N GLU A 101 -31.20 7.75 8.08
CA GLU A 101 -32.18 6.70 7.73
C GLU A 101 -31.76 5.91 6.49
N LYS A 102 -31.05 6.57 5.56
CA LYS A 102 -30.46 5.95 4.37
C LYS A 102 -29.04 6.46 4.15
N PRO A 103 -28.06 5.58 3.91
CA PRO A 103 -26.71 6.01 3.55
C PRO A 103 -26.74 6.81 2.24
N PRO A 104 -25.84 7.80 2.07
CA PRO A 104 -25.74 8.56 0.83
C PRO A 104 -25.54 7.63 -0.38
N LEU A 105 -26.21 7.92 -1.50
CA LEU A 105 -26.12 7.11 -2.72
C LEU A 105 -24.70 6.93 -3.25
N TRP A 106 -23.80 7.88 -2.99
CA TRP A 106 -22.40 7.82 -3.42
C TRP A 106 -21.54 6.86 -2.58
N LEU A 107 -21.95 6.54 -1.35
CA LEU A 107 -21.12 5.80 -0.40
C LEU A 107 -20.79 4.39 -0.90
N LEU A 108 -21.82 3.64 -1.33
CA LEU A 108 -21.61 2.27 -1.79
C LEU A 108 -20.80 2.17 -3.10
N PRO A 109 -21.10 2.93 -4.17
CA PRO A 109 -20.28 2.92 -5.37
C PRO A 109 -18.83 3.31 -5.13
N MET A 110 -18.58 4.37 -4.35
CA MET A 110 -17.23 4.80 -4.00
C MET A 110 -16.48 3.77 -3.18
N HIS A 111 -17.16 3.08 -2.26
CA HIS A 111 -16.57 1.98 -1.50
C HIS A 111 -16.16 0.83 -2.43
N MET A 112 -17.03 0.41 -3.35
CA MET A 112 -16.73 -0.65 -4.31
C MET A 112 -15.55 -0.29 -5.22
N ILE A 113 -15.54 0.93 -5.76
CA ILE A 113 -14.42 1.42 -6.59
C ILE A 113 -13.13 1.44 -5.78
N SER A 114 -13.17 1.89 -4.51
CA SER A 114 -12.00 1.91 -3.63
C SER A 114 -11.47 0.51 -3.35
N MET A 115 -12.35 -0.47 -3.09
CA MET A 115 -11.96 -1.86 -2.90
C MET A 115 -11.26 -2.44 -4.14
N VAL A 116 -11.84 -2.26 -5.32
CA VAL A 116 -11.23 -2.71 -6.59
C VAL A 116 -9.88 -2.02 -6.81
N SER A 117 -9.78 -0.72 -6.50
CA SER A 117 -8.53 0.03 -6.61
C SER A 117 -7.45 -0.49 -5.67
N ILE A 118 -7.79 -0.81 -4.42
CA ILE A 118 -6.88 -1.42 -3.44
C ILE A 118 -6.37 -2.77 -3.96
N PHE A 119 -7.25 -3.65 -4.43
CA PHE A 119 -6.85 -4.94 -4.99
C PHE A 119 -5.93 -4.78 -6.21
N TYR A 120 -6.18 -3.80 -7.06
CA TYR A 120 -5.30 -3.49 -8.19
C TYR A 120 -3.91 -3.02 -7.74
N VAL A 121 -3.82 -2.18 -6.68
CA VAL A 121 -2.53 -1.74 -6.11
C VAL A 121 -1.72 -2.94 -5.61
N PHE A 122 -2.35 -3.87 -4.88
CA PHE A 122 -1.69 -5.10 -4.43
C PHE A 122 -1.24 -5.96 -5.60
N TRP A 123 -2.13 -6.18 -6.56
CA TRP A 123 -1.83 -6.97 -7.76
C TRP A 123 -0.67 -6.38 -8.57
N PHE A 124 -0.71 -5.09 -8.84
CA PHE A 124 0.36 -4.40 -9.58
C PHE A 124 1.71 -4.55 -8.87
N THR A 125 1.76 -4.24 -7.58
CA THR A 125 3.00 -4.27 -6.81
C THR A 125 3.58 -5.69 -6.74
N ALA A 126 2.74 -6.69 -6.43
CA ALA A 126 3.15 -8.10 -6.36
C ALA A 126 3.65 -8.61 -7.72
N SER A 127 2.92 -8.32 -8.80
CA SER A 127 3.28 -8.71 -10.16
C SER A 127 4.62 -8.10 -10.57
N LYS A 128 4.82 -6.77 -10.39
CA LYS A 128 6.06 -6.11 -10.81
C LYS A 128 7.26 -6.53 -9.97
N TYR A 129 7.07 -6.72 -8.67
CA TYR A 129 8.12 -7.24 -7.79
C TYR A 129 8.57 -8.65 -8.21
N LYS A 130 7.62 -9.55 -8.44
CA LYS A 130 7.93 -10.92 -8.88
C LYS A 130 8.55 -10.98 -10.26
N SER A 131 8.03 -10.24 -11.24
CA SER A 131 8.62 -10.17 -12.57
C SER A 131 10.08 -9.68 -12.55
N LEU A 132 10.41 -8.76 -11.64
CA LEU A 132 11.78 -8.28 -11.48
C LEU A 132 12.68 -9.30 -10.75
N LEU A 133 12.15 -10.00 -9.76
CA LEU A 133 12.89 -10.98 -8.95
C LEU A 133 13.27 -12.22 -9.79
N GLU A 134 12.34 -12.73 -10.59
CA GLU A 134 12.49 -13.97 -11.35
C GLU A 134 12.97 -13.73 -12.79
N ASN A 135 13.02 -12.46 -13.22
CA ASN A 135 13.36 -12.04 -14.58
C ASN A 135 12.47 -12.69 -15.67
N GLU A 136 11.26 -13.09 -15.29
CA GLU A 136 10.25 -13.72 -16.14
C GLU A 136 8.91 -12.97 -16.03
N ASP A 137 7.99 -13.26 -16.94
CA ASP A 137 6.62 -12.80 -16.78
C ASP A 137 5.97 -13.53 -15.62
N ALA A 138 5.53 -12.78 -14.60
CA ALA A 138 4.93 -13.37 -13.42
C ALA A 138 3.57 -13.98 -13.78
N ASP A 139 3.53 -15.32 -13.87
CA ASP A 139 2.29 -16.07 -13.97
C ASP A 139 1.44 -15.88 -12.71
N PHE A 140 0.11 -16.01 -12.84
CA PHE A 140 -0.82 -15.80 -11.73
C PHE A 140 -0.46 -16.63 -10.50
N LEU A 141 -0.04 -17.87 -10.66
CA LEU A 141 0.35 -18.75 -9.56
C LEU A 141 1.62 -18.26 -8.85
N ILE A 142 2.55 -17.67 -9.60
CA ILE A 142 3.85 -17.21 -9.09
C ILE A 142 3.68 -15.99 -8.20
N PHE A 143 2.88 -14.99 -8.62
CA PHE A 143 2.70 -13.79 -7.81
C PHE A 143 1.59 -13.88 -6.76
N SER A 144 0.71 -14.88 -6.84
CA SER A 144 -0.43 -15.02 -5.91
C SER A 144 0.02 -15.10 -4.45
N SER A 145 1.09 -15.86 -4.15
CA SER A 145 1.66 -15.94 -2.80
C SER A 145 2.13 -14.57 -2.29
N THR A 146 2.81 -13.80 -3.13
CA THR A 146 3.26 -12.44 -2.80
C THR A 146 2.09 -11.48 -2.65
N PHE A 147 1.07 -11.60 -3.49
CA PHE A 147 -0.17 -10.83 -3.39
C PHE A 147 -0.86 -11.07 -2.04
N PHE A 148 -1.05 -12.34 -1.64
CA PHE A 148 -1.66 -12.66 -0.35
C PHE A 148 -0.79 -12.22 0.84
N LEU A 149 0.53 -12.35 0.75
CA LEU A 149 1.43 -11.84 1.78
C LEU A 149 1.34 -10.32 1.92
N MET A 150 1.27 -9.58 0.81
CA MET A 150 1.06 -8.14 0.85
C MET A 150 -0.31 -7.78 1.40
N PHE A 151 -1.35 -8.56 1.11
CA PHE A 151 -2.70 -8.35 1.64
C PHE A 151 -2.76 -8.55 3.15
N ILE A 152 -2.04 -9.54 3.70
CA ILE A 152 -1.85 -9.73 5.13
C ILE A 152 -0.63 -8.90 5.56
N PHE A 153 -0.69 -7.58 5.38
CA PHE A 153 0.45 -6.66 5.42
C PHE A 153 1.36 -6.78 6.65
N PRO A 154 0.91 -7.08 7.89
CA PRO A 154 1.84 -7.21 9.00
C PRO A 154 2.84 -8.36 8.81
N LEU A 155 2.37 -9.52 8.31
CA LEU A 155 3.22 -10.67 8.00
C LEU A 155 4.01 -10.45 6.70
N GLY A 156 3.35 -9.85 5.70
CA GLY A 156 3.98 -9.58 4.40
C GLY A 156 5.20 -8.66 4.50
N VAL A 157 5.16 -7.65 5.36
CA VAL A 157 6.30 -6.77 5.61
C VAL A 157 7.52 -7.54 6.13
N TRP A 158 7.34 -8.50 7.05
CA TRP A 158 8.42 -9.31 7.59
C TRP A 158 9.07 -10.23 6.55
N ILE A 159 8.29 -10.69 5.58
CA ILE A 159 8.77 -11.66 4.57
C ILE A 159 9.28 -10.93 3.32
N ILE A 160 8.54 -9.93 2.86
CA ILE A 160 8.81 -9.29 1.56
C ILE A 160 9.88 -8.19 1.68
N GLN A 161 9.86 -7.39 2.76
CA GLN A 161 10.78 -6.25 2.90
C GLN A 161 12.26 -6.64 2.89
N PRO A 162 12.73 -7.72 3.56
CA PRO A 162 14.11 -8.16 3.45
C PRO A 162 14.52 -8.47 2.01
N SER A 163 13.67 -9.16 1.26
CA SER A 163 13.93 -9.49 -0.16
C SER A 163 13.91 -8.26 -1.06
N VAL A 164 13.04 -7.28 -0.78
CA VAL A 164 13.03 -5.98 -1.48
C VAL A 164 14.33 -5.22 -1.21
N ASN A 165 14.79 -5.19 0.05
CA ASN A 165 16.05 -4.53 0.42
C ASN A 165 17.25 -5.18 -0.29
N GLU A 166 17.33 -6.51 -0.29
CA GLU A 166 18.39 -7.25 -0.96
C GLU A 166 18.40 -6.99 -2.48
N LEU A 167 17.22 -7.04 -3.12
CA LEU A 167 17.07 -6.75 -4.53
C LEU A 167 17.47 -5.31 -4.85
N PHE A 168 17.07 -4.36 -4.01
CA PHE A 168 17.43 -2.96 -4.13
C PHE A 168 18.95 -2.76 -4.06
N HIS A 169 19.61 -3.36 -3.07
CA HIS A 169 21.07 -3.27 -2.92
C HIS A 169 21.81 -3.90 -4.10
N ARG A 170 21.44 -5.11 -4.49
CA ARG A 170 22.09 -5.81 -5.64
C ARG A 170 22.04 -4.98 -6.92
N LEU A 171 20.86 -4.45 -7.27
CA LEU A 171 20.71 -3.70 -8.52
C LEU A 171 21.37 -2.33 -8.48
N THR A 172 21.37 -1.64 -7.33
CA THR A 172 22.05 -0.33 -7.22
C THR A 172 23.57 -0.46 -7.20
N THR A 173 24.11 -1.55 -6.66
CA THR A 173 25.57 -1.83 -6.72
C THR A 173 26.01 -2.15 -8.14
N ALA A 174 25.27 -2.99 -8.85
CA ALA A 174 25.57 -3.32 -10.26
C ALA A 174 25.53 -2.06 -11.18
N GLU A 175 24.56 -1.16 -10.96
CA GLU A 175 24.49 0.12 -11.70
C GLU A 175 25.75 0.97 -11.43
N SER A 176 26.22 1.05 -10.17
CA SER A 176 27.41 1.84 -9.82
C SER A 176 28.73 1.28 -10.39
N GLU A 177 28.84 -0.03 -10.54
CA GLU A 177 30.01 -0.69 -11.14
C GLU A 177 30.07 -0.49 -12.66
N THR A 178 28.91 -0.40 -13.33
CA THR A 178 28.84 -0.18 -14.78
C THR A 178 29.15 1.27 -15.18
N ASP A 179 28.87 2.23 -14.27
CA ASP A 179 29.13 3.65 -14.49
C ASP A 179 30.55 4.08 -14.05
N ALA A 180 31.37 3.17 -13.50
CA ALA A 180 32.76 3.44 -13.18
C ALA A 180 33.60 3.45 -14.47
N PRO A 181 34.37 4.53 -14.75
CA PRO A 181 35.16 4.69 -15.98
C PRO A 181 36.33 3.69 -16.12
#